data_2dd0f01665ea68a08da92b5994ca48c5
#
_entry.id   2dd0f01665ea68a08da92b5994ca48c5
#
_cell.length_a   1.000
_cell.length_b   1.000
_cell.length_c   1.000
_cell.angle_alpha   90.00
_cell.angle_beta   90.00
_cell.angle_gamma   90.00
#
_symmetry.space_group_name_H-M   'P 1'
#
loop_
_entity.id
_entity.type
_entity.pdbx_description
1 polymer ?
#
loop_
_entity_poly.entity_id
_entity_poly.type
_entity_poly.pdbx_seq_one_letter_code
_entity_poly.pdbx_strand_id
1 'polypeptide(L)'
;MENSKIKNILVIDNHDSFVYNLVQILRENEHCQFDIVYNDQIDFSSLDRYDKLLLSPGPGIPAEAGDLLALIEHCKTTHDILGVCLGHQAIAESFGASLQQLPLPKHGHESPLTIVDPTDILYHGLTYPVQVGRYHSWIVNPHTLPSCLRISALDEEGHIMSFYHTTLPIRGVQYHPESIITRQGRKMINNWVNN
;
A
#
# COMPACT_ATOMS: atom_id res chain seq x y z
N MET A 1 -10.40 -28.81 -5.82
CA MET A 1 -9.66 -27.79 -5.05
C MET A 1 -8.57 -27.32 -6.00
N GLU A 2 -8.73 -26.14 -6.60
CA GLU A 2 -7.65 -25.54 -7.39
C GLU A 2 -6.48 -25.29 -6.44
N ASN A 3 -5.33 -25.86 -6.77
CA ASN A 3 -4.07 -25.58 -6.10
C ASN A 3 -3.73 -24.11 -6.41
N SER A 4 -4.13 -23.18 -5.54
CA SER A 4 -3.76 -21.78 -5.73
C SER A 4 -2.24 -21.70 -5.70
N LYS A 5 -1.66 -21.21 -6.80
CA LYS A 5 -0.21 -21.03 -6.93
C LYS A 5 0.26 -20.14 -5.77
N ILE A 6 1.29 -20.59 -5.05
CA ILE A 6 1.95 -19.77 -4.02
C ILE A 6 2.50 -18.49 -4.70
N LYS A 7 2.17 -17.33 -4.17
CA LYS A 7 2.61 -16.03 -4.69
C LYS A 7 4.00 -15.69 -4.14
N ASN A 8 4.90 -15.27 -5.01
CA ASN A 8 6.21 -14.73 -4.61
C ASN A 8 6.09 -13.23 -4.43
N ILE A 9 6.34 -12.73 -3.22
CA ILE A 9 6.19 -11.31 -2.88
C ILE A 9 7.56 -10.73 -2.55
N LEU A 10 7.92 -9.59 -3.16
CA LEU A 10 9.04 -8.80 -2.71
C LEU A 10 8.52 -7.66 -1.83
N VAL A 11 9.01 -7.61 -0.60
CA VAL A 11 8.74 -6.52 0.33
C VAL A 11 9.86 -5.50 0.21
N ILE A 12 9.51 -4.28 -0.16
CA ILE A 12 10.45 -3.15 -0.18
C ILE A 12 10.40 -2.46 1.18
N ASP A 13 11.48 -2.57 1.92
CA ASP A 13 11.66 -1.92 3.22
C ASP A 13 12.19 -0.49 3.02
N ASN A 14 11.35 0.49 3.31
CA ASN A 14 11.69 1.91 3.26
C ASN A 14 12.31 2.40 4.59
N HIS A 15 13.09 1.55 5.28
CA HIS A 15 13.74 1.83 6.56
C HIS A 15 12.73 2.20 7.67
N ASP A 16 11.62 1.45 7.75
CA ASP A 16 10.55 1.68 8.70
C ASP A 16 10.40 0.52 9.69
N SER A 17 10.21 0.83 10.96
CA SER A 17 10.04 -0.18 12.01
C SER A 17 8.75 -1.00 11.89
N PHE A 18 7.70 -0.48 11.22
CA PHE A 18 6.44 -1.17 11.01
C PHE A 18 6.49 -2.24 9.90
N VAL A 19 7.54 -2.29 9.09
CA VAL A 19 7.73 -3.31 8.05
C VAL A 19 7.57 -4.73 8.60
N TYR A 20 8.14 -5.00 9.78
CA TYR A 20 8.07 -6.34 10.38
C TYR A 20 6.67 -6.76 10.80
N ASN A 21 5.76 -5.81 11.06
CA ASN A 21 4.35 -6.12 11.29
C ASN A 21 3.64 -6.54 9.98
N LEU A 22 3.95 -5.90 8.85
CA LEU A 22 3.50 -6.35 7.52
C LEU A 22 4.04 -7.74 7.20
N VAL A 23 5.35 -7.94 7.41
CA VAL A 23 6.03 -9.23 7.21
C VAL A 23 5.40 -10.34 8.06
N GLN A 24 4.99 -10.03 9.31
CA GLN A 24 4.32 -11.01 10.15
C GLN A 24 2.97 -11.46 9.57
N ILE A 25 2.21 -10.56 8.94
CA ILE A 25 0.96 -10.92 8.26
C ILE A 25 1.24 -11.86 7.08
N LEU A 26 2.27 -11.56 6.28
CA LEU A 26 2.68 -12.42 5.16
C LEU A 26 3.17 -13.80 5.62
N ARG A 27 3.97 -13.86 6.71
CA ARG A 27 4.50 -15.10 7.27
C ARG A 27 3.40 -16.06 7.74
N GLU A 28 2.28 -15.52 8.17
CA GLU A 28 1.12 -16.29 8.63
C GLU A 28 0.15 -16.66 7.50
N ASN A 29 0.42 -16.22 6.26
CA ASN A 29 -0.40 -16.56 5.09
C ASN A 29 0.24 -17.72 4.32
N GLU A 30 -0.48 -18.84 4.20
CA GLU A 30 -0.01 -20.06 3.56
C GLU A 30 0.05 -19.97 2.01
N HIS A 31 -0.48 -18.87 1.43
CA HIS A 31 -0.57 -18.69 -0.02
C HIS A 31 0.55 -17.83 -0.61
N CYS A 32 1.51 -17.41 0.20
CA CYS A 32 2.66 -16.65 -0.28
C CYS A 32 3.98 -17.06 0.38
N GLN A 33 5.06 -16.75 -0.31
CA GLN A 33 6.42 -16.66 0.22
C GLN A 33 6.96 -15.27 -0.13
N PHE A 34 7.96 -14.79 0.62
CA PHE A 34 8.43 -13.44 0.43
C PHE A 34 9.91 -13.30 0.71
N ASP A 35 10.52 -12.32 0.04
CA ASP A 35 11.84 -11.77 0.35
C ASP A 35 11.67 -10.31 0.79
N ILE A 36 12.68 -9.79 1.52
CA ILE A 36 12.72 -8.39 1.97
C ILE A 36 14.00 -7.78 1.45
N VAL A 37 13.90 -6.57 0.88
CA VAL A 37 15.06 -5.79 0.43
C VAL A 37 14.86 -4.33 0.80
N TYR A 38 15.95 -3.64 1.16
CA TYR A 38 15.90 -2.19 1.35
C TYR A 38 15.70 -1.46 0.03
N ASN A 39 15.04 -0.30 0.08
CA ASN A 39 14.73 0.52 -1.08
C ASN A 39 15.96 1.05 -1.85
N ASP A 40 17.15 1.01 -1.24
CA ASP A 40 18.43 1.39 -1.82
C ASP A 40 19.32 0.18 -2.21
N GLN A 41 18.76 -1.05 -2.14
CA GLN A 41 19.46 -2.31 -2.43
C GLN A 41 18.71 -3.20 -3.42
N ILE A 42 17.88 -2.62 -4.27
CA ILE A 42 17.02 -3.35 -5.21
C ILE A 42 17.85 -3.89 -6.37
N ASP A 43 17.82 -5.20 -6.57
CA ASP A 43 18.35 -5.83 -7.78
C ASP A 43 17.26 -5.90 -8.87
N PHE A 44 17.25 -4.93 -9.76
CA PHE A 44 16.29 -4.84 -10.86
C PHE A 44 16.32 -6.03 -11.81
N SER A 45 17.46 -6.73 -11.92
CA SER A 45 17.60 -7.90 -12.80
C SER A 45 16.89 -9.15 -12.28
N SER A 46 16.51 -9.16 -11.00
CA SER A 46 15.88 -10.29 -10.33
C SER A 46 14.38 -10.12 -10.09
N LEU A 47 13.78 -9.01 -10.51
CA LEU A 47 12.38 -8.68 -10.19
C LEU A 47 11.37 -9.64 -10.85
N ASP A 48 11.65 -10.17 -12.01
CA ASP A 48 10.76 -11.09 -12.76
C ASP A 48 10.40 -12.38 -12.00
N ARG A 49 11.12 -12.71 -10.92
CA ARG A 49 10.81 -13.88 -10.07
C ARG A 49 9.68 -13.63 -9.09
N TYR A 50 9.22 -12.39 -8.92
CA TYR A 50 8.16 -12.04 -8.02
C TYR A 50 6.83 -11.81 -8.76
N ASP A 51 5.74 -12.26 -8.17
CA ASP A 51 4.39 -12.03 -8.68
C ASP A 51 3.85 -10.67 -8.18
N LYS A 52 4.28 -10.25 -6.97
CA LYS A 52 3.76 -9.06 -6.27
C LYS A 52 4.86 -8.26 -5.58
N LEU A 53 4.63 -6.94 -5.46
CA LEU A 53 5.49 -6.02 -4.70
C LEU A 53 4.67 -5.38 -3.57
N LEU A 54 5.19 -5.45 -2.34
CA LEU A 54 4.64 -4.74 -1.18
C LEU A 54 5.59 -3.60 -0.81
N LEU A 55 5.15 -2.37 -1.05
CA LEU A 55 5.92 -1.17 -0.75
C LEU A 55 5.56 -0.71 0.67
N SER A 56 6.51 -0.75 1.59
CA SER A 56 6.29 -0.49 3.01
C SER A 56 6.03 1.00 3.30
N PRO A 57 5.54 1.31 4.51
CA PRO A 57 5.71 2.64 5.10
C PRO A 57 7.18 3.06 5.11
N GLY A 58 7.43 4.35 5.33
CA GLY A 58 8.77 4.89 5.46
C GLY A 58 8.77 6.34 5.89
N PRO A 59 9.92 6.87 6.32
CA PRO A 59 10.08 8.29 6.65
C PRO A 59 10.16 9.16 5.39
N GLY A 60 9.97 10.47 5.58
CA GLY A 60 10.16 11.48 4.53
C GLY A 60 9.09 11.44 3.44
N ILE A 61 9.53 11.64 2.21
CA ILE A 61 8.72 11.66 0.99
C ILE A 61 9.27 10.69 -0.05
N PRO A 62 8.50 10.25 -1.05
CA PRO A 62 8.95 9.27 -2.03
C PRO A 62 10.24 9.63 -2.78
N ALA A 63 10.48 10.92 -3.05
CA ALA A 63 11.67 11.39 -3.73
C ALA A 63 12.98 11.16 -2.92
N GLU A 64 12.87 10.92 -1.61
CA GLU A 64 13.99 10.65 -0.70
C GLU A 64 14.14 9.15 -0.37
N ALA A 65 13.28 8.29 -0.94
CA ALA A 65 13.18 6.88 -0.60
C ALA A 65 13.99 5.98 -1.57
N GLY A 66 15.26 6.28 -1.76
CA GLY A 66 16.16 5.45 -2.59
C GLY A 66 15.62 5.22 -4.00
N ASP A 67 15.54 3.96 -4.40
CA ASP A 67 15.10 3.55 -5.75
C ASP A 67 13.56 3.30 -5.84
N LEU A 68 12.78 3.69 -4.82
CA LEU A 68 11.35 3.37 -4.74
C LEU A 68 10.55 3.83 -5.98
N LEU A 69 10.74 5.07 -6.43
CA LEU A 69 10.05 5.60 -7.62
C LEU A 69 10.51 4.90 -8.90
N ALA A 70 11.82 4.62 -9.03
CA ALA A 70 12.38 3.90 -10.16
C ALA A 70 11.83 2.45 -10.23
N LEU A 71 11.68 1.79 -9.09
CA LEU A 71 11.07 0.47 -9.00
C LEU A 71 9.62 0.47 -9.49
N ILE A 72 8.82 1.43 -9.02
CA ILE A 72 7.41 1.53 -9.45
C ILE A 72 7.35 1.74 -10.96
N GLU A 73 8.15 2.66 -11.50
CA GLU A 73 8.20 2.93 -12.94
C GLU A 73 8.57 1.67 -13.74
N HIS A 74 9.51 0.88 -13.24
CA HIS A 74 9.96 -0.36 -13.88
C HIS A 74 8.89 -1.47 -13.84
N CYS A 75 8.15 -1.59 -12.71
CA CYS A 75 7.28 -2.72 -12.43
C CYS A 75 5.78 -2.47 -12.65
N LYS A 76 5.34 -1.23 -12.80
CA LYS A 76 3.91 -0.86 -12.80
C LYS A 76 3.05 -1.56 -13.86
N THR A 77 3.63 -2.05 -14.95
CA THR A 77 2.89 -2.76 -16.01
C THR A 77 2.99 -4.29 -15.94
N THR A 78 3.84 -4.82 -15.07
CA THR A 78 4.18 -6.26 -15.02
C THR A 78 3.87 -6.92 -13.69
N HIS A 79 3.77 -6.16 -12.60
CA HIS A 79 3.60 -6.68 -11.25
C HIS A 79 2.32 -6.18 -10.59
N ASP A 80 1.80 -6.98 -9.66
CA ASP A 80 0.75 -6.56 -8.73
C ASP A 80 1.41 -5.80 -7.57
N ILE A 81 1.02 -4.54 -7.34
CA ILE A 81 1.69 -3.65 -6.40
C ILE A 81 0.70 -3.17 -5.33
N LEU A 82 1.07 -3.33 -4.06
CA LEU A 82 0.40 -2.68 -2.93
C LEU A 82 1.36 -1.72 -2.24
N GLY A 83 1.00 -0.44 -2.19
CA GLY A 83 1.74 0.58 -1.44
C GLY A 83 1.05 0.93 -0.12
N VAL A 84 1.83 0.99 0.96
CA VAL A 84 1.37 1.37 2.30
C VAL A 84 2.03 2.68 2.71
N CYS A 85 1.24 3.68 3.10
CA CYS A 85 1.67 4.99 3.57
C CYS A 85 2.64 5.68 2.58
N LEU A 86 3.96 5.63 2.79
CA LEU A 86 4.96 6.13 1.84
C LEU A 86 4.83 5.44 0.47
N GLY A 87 4.62 4.11 0.46
CA GLY A 87 4.40 3.35 -0.78
C GLY A 87 3.15 3.79 -1.54
N HIS A 88 2.05 4.12 -0.85
CA HIS A 88 0.85 4.71 -1.45
C HIS A 88 1.15 6.07 -2.11
N GLN A 89 1.88 6.94 -1.40
CA GLN A 89 2.30 8.24 -1.91
C GLN A 89 3.21 8.10 -3.14
N ALA A 90 4.15 7.17 -3.10
CA ALA A 90 5.06 6.90 -4.20
C ALA A 90 4.33 6.42 -5.46
N ILE A 91 3.33 5.53 -5.30
CA ILE A 91 2.47 5.11 -6.41
C ILE A 91 1.75 6.34 -6.99
N ALA A 92 1.12 7.15 -6.17
CA ALA A 92 0.39 8.33 -6.65
C ALA A 92 1.29 9.30 -7.44
N GLU A 93 2.49 9.60 -6.93
CA GLU A 93 3.48 10.45 -7.63
C GLU A 93 3.95 9.82 -8.94
N SER A 94 4.19 8.50 -9.01
CA SER A 94 4.58 7.80 -10.25
C SER A 94 3.52 7.85 -11.35
N PHE A 95 2.27 8.16 -10.99
CA PHE A 95 1.18 8.40 -11.95
C PHE A 95 0.86 9.89 -12.12
N GLY A 96 1.65 10.80 -11.55
CA GLY A 96 1.56 12.25 -11.78
C GLY A 96 0.76 13.05 -10.74
N ALA A 97 0.35 12.43 -9.64
CA ALA A 97 -0.19 13.18 -8.52
C ALA A 97 0.91 13.95 -7.77
N SER A 98 0.52 14.96 -6.99
CA SER A 98 1.40 15.65 -6.05
C SER A 98 1.02 15.32 -4.61
N LEU A 99 1.95 15.53 -3.69
CA LEU A 99 1.69 15.45 -2.26
C LEU A 99 1.43 16.84 -1.67
N GLN A 100 0.68 16.85 -0.58
CA GLN A 100 0.53 18.03 0.27
C GLN A 100 0.77 17.67 1.74
N GLN A 101 1.36 18.60 2.48
CA GLN A 101 1.61 18.40 3.90
C GLN A 101 0.37 18.75 4.71
N LEU A 102 0.05 17.90 5.69
CA LEU A 102 -1.01 18.21 6.65
C LEU A 102 -0.56 19.28 7.63
N PRO A 103 -1.45 20.21 8.03
CA PRO A 103 -1.15 21.22 9.06
C PRO A 103 -0.77 20.58 10.40
N LEU A 104 -1.36 19.42 10.72
CA LEU A 104 -1.09 18.66 11.93
C LEU A 104 -0.81 17.20 11.55
N PRO A 105 0.38 16.67 11.88
CA PRO A 105 0.71 15.26 11.67
C PRO A 105 -0.26 14.33 12.40
N LYS A 106 -0.58 13.21 11.79
CA LYS A 106 -1.34 12.12 12.41
C LYS A 106 -0.33 11.09 12.94
N HIS A 107 -0.29 10.85 14.25
CA HIS A 107 0.61 9.89 14.87
C HIS A 107 -0.18 8.98 15.82
N GLY A 108 -0.43 7.72 15.41
CA GLY A 108 -1.24 6.78 16.17
C GLY A 108 -2.70 7.21 16.26
N HIS A 109 -3.18 7.94 15.25
CA HIS A 109 -4.54 8.45 15.21
C HIS A 109 -5.48 7.39 14.62
N GLU A 110 -6.52 7.03 15.36
CA GLU A 110 -7.61 6.18 14.87
C GLU A 110 -8.59 7.04 14.06
N SER A 111 -8.92 6.60 12.84
CA SER A 111 -9.88 7.27 11.97
C SER A 111 -10.85 6.26 11.35
N PRO A 112 -12.14 6.58 11.25
CA PRO A 112 -13.06 5.78 10.45
C PRO A 112 -12.76 5.95 8.97
N LEU A 113 -12.94 4.85 8.21
CA LEU A 113 -12.91 4.89 6.75
C LEU A 113 -14.33 5.01 6.18
N THR A 114 -14.51 5.98 5.30
CA THR A 114 -15.65 6.01 4.37
C THR A 114 -15.25 5.28 3.10
N ILE A 115 -15.67 4.02 2.95
CA ILE A 115 -15.44 3.24 1.73
C ILE A 115 -16.40 3.73 0.66
N VAL A 116 -15.85 4.35 -0.40
CA VAL A 116 -16.62 4.94 -1.51
C VAL A 116 -16.70 4.00 -2.71
N ASP A 117 -15.79 3.01 -2.77
CA ASP A 117 -15.85 1.94 -3.76
C ASP A 117 -15.67 0.57 -3.09
N PRO A 118 -16.78 -0.13 -2.76
CA PRO A 118 -16.73 -1.43 -2.11
C PRO A 118 -16.29 -2.57 -3.06
N THR A 119 -16.09 -2.30 -4.35
CA THR A 119 -15.58 -3.29 -5.32
C THR A 119 -14.06 -3.46 -5.24
N ASP A 120 -13.35 -2.55 -4.53
CA ASP A 120 -11.93 -2.75 -4.26
C ASP A 120 -11.75 -4.01 -3.39
N ILE A 121 -10.92 -4.93 -3.88
CA ILE A 121 -10.69 -6.24 -3.24
C ILE A 121 -10.23 -6.13 -1.80
N LEU A 122 -9.51 -5.05 -1.43
CA LEU A 122 -9.02 -4.85 -0.07
C LEU A 122 -10.17 -4.87 0.95
N TYR A 123 -11.37 -4.44 0.56
CA TYR A 123 -12.53 -4.29 1.44
C TYR A 123 -13.49 -5.48 1.42
N HIS A 124 -13.19 -6.53 0.65
CA HIS A 124 -14.07 -7.70 0.56
C HIS A 124 -14.24 -8.39 1.91
N GLY A 125 -15.48 -8.55 2.33
CA GLY A 125 -15.87 -9.26 3.54
C GLY A 125 -15.43 -8.58 4.84
N LEU A 126 -15.14 -7.27 4.85
CA LEU A 126 -14.92 -6.51 6.07
C LEU A 126 -16.24 -6.25 6.80
N THR A 127 -16.14 -6.04 8.10
CA THR A 127 -17.27 -5.64 8.97
C THR A 127 -17.22 -4.13 9.18
N TYR A 128 -18.33 -3.46 9.04
CA TYR A 128 -18.44 -2.01 9.22
C TYR A 128 -18.88 -1.63 10.64
N PRO A 129 -18.46 -0.49 11.19
CA PRO A 129 -17.53 0.48 10.60
C PRO A 129 -16.08 -0.03 10.57
N VAL A 130 -15.31 0.44 9.58
CA VAL A 130 -13.86 0.13 9.49
C VAL A 130 -13.07 1.27 10.13
N GLN A 131 -12.21 0.93 11.08
CA GLN A 131 -11.30 1.86 11.75
C GLN A 131 -9.85 1.56 11.33
N VAL A 132 -9.05 2.61 11.13
CA VAL A 132 -7.65 2.49 10.70
C VAL A 132 -6.72 3.38 11.50
N GLY A 133 -5.48 2.92 11.66
CA GLY A 133 -4.39 3.68 12.27
C GLY A 133 -3.64 4.52 11.25
N ARG A 134 -3.39 5.78 11.59
CA ARG A 134 -2.69 6.76 10.74
C ARG A 134 -1.43 7.26 11.43
N TYR A 135 -0.33 7.37 10.63
CA TYR A 135 1.01 7.76 11.12
C TYR A 135 1.75 8.61 10.08
N HIS A 136 1.10 9.63 9.52
CA HIS A 136 1.65 10.40 8.40
C HIS A 136 1.46 11.90 8.55
N SER A 137 2.37 12.66 7.91
CA SER A 137 2.33 14.12 7.80
C SER A 137 2.01 14.59 6.38
N TRP A 138 2.11 13.68 5.39
CA TRP A 138 1.85 13.94 3.99
C TRP A 138 0.67 13.11 3.50
N ILE A 139 -0.07 13.65 2.53
CA ILE A 139 -1.18 13.01 1.85
C ILE A 139 -1.09 13.26 0.35
N VAL A 140 -1.73 12.40 -0.43
CA VAL A 140 -1.93 12.66 -1.87
C VAL A 140 -2.90 13.82 -2.02
N ASN A 141 -2.52 14.81 -2.81
CA ASN A 141 -3.38 15.97 -3.11
C ASN A 141 -4.57 15.52 -3.99
N PRO A 142 -5.81 15.57 -3.50
CA PRO A 142 -6.96 15.05 -4.23
C PRO A 142 -7.22 15.79 -5.56
N HIS A 143 -6.78 17.05 -5.67
CA HIS A 143 -6.96 17.85 -6.88
C HIS A 143 -6.01 17.46 -8.03
N THR A 144 -4.97 16.68 -7.73
CA THR A 144 -3.98 16.24 -8.73
C THR A 144 -4.04 14.75 -9.01
N LEU A 145 -4.96 14.01 -8.37
CA LEU A 145 -5.08 12.57 -8.60
C LEU A 145 -5.47 12.31 -10.06
N PRO A 146 -4.66 11.55 -10.82
CA PRO A 146 -4.97 11.27 -12.22
C PRO A 146 -6.16 10.32 -12.34
N SER A 147 -6.90 10.41 -13.44
CA SER A 147 -8.13 9.64 -13.68
C SER A 147 -7.93 8.11 -13.75
N CYS A 148 -6.69 7.65 -13.96
CA CYS A 148 -6.35 6.22 -13.91
C CYS A 148 -6.30 5.66 -12.48
N LEU A 149 -6.24 6.51 -11.44
CA LEU A 149 -6.30 6.11 -10.05
C LEU A 149 -7.70 6.44 -9.50
N ARG A 150 -8.43 5.39 -9.13
CA ARG A 150 -9.79 5.50 -8.59
C ARG A 150 -9.77 5.44 -7.07
N ILE A 151 -10.33 6.44 -6.42
CA ILE A 151 -10.44 6.50 -4.96
C ILE A 151 -11.38 5.38 -4.50
N SER A 152 -10.94 4.58 -3.52
CA SER A 152 -11.76 3.54 -2.91
C SER A 152 -12.15 3.83 -1.45
N ALA A 153 -11.38 4.65 -0.73
CA ALA A 153 -11.78 5.13 0.59
C ALA A 153 -11.26 6.54 0.91
N LEU A 154 -12.00 7.24 1.76
CA LEU A 154 -11.70 8.57 2.28
C LEU A 154 -11.74 8.55 3.81
N ASP A 155 -11.09 9.55 4.45
CA ASP A 155 -11.31 9.89 5.85
C ASP A 155 -12.47 10.89 6.02
N GLU A 156 -12.72 11.31 7.27
CA GLU A 156 -13.75 12.29 7.62
C GLU A 156 -13.49 13.70 7.05
N GLU A 157 -12.23 14.01 6.76
CA GLU A 157 -11.78 15.29 6.20
C GLU A 157 -11.79 15.28 4.65
N GLY A 158 -12.12 14.13 4.03
CA GLY A 158 -12.13 13.93 2.59
C GLY A 158 -10.75 13.62 1.98
N HIS A 159 -9.75 13.31 2.81
CA HIS A 159 -8.45 12.89 2.30
C HIS A 159 -8.49 11.48 1.72
N ILE A 160 -7.70 11.24 0.68
CA ILE A 160 -7.60 9.94 0.04
C ILE A 160 -6.91 8.95 0.97
N MET A 161 -7.66 7.95 1.43
CA MET A 161 -7.14 6.89 2.29
C MET A 161 -6.80 5.63 1.53
N SER A 162 -7.39 5.43 0.36
CA SER A 162 -7.00 4.37 -0.57
C SER A 162 -7.43 4.68 -1.98
N PHE A 163 -6.72 4.09 -2.92
CA PHE A 163 -7.06 4.06 -4.33
C PHE A 163 -6.58 2.74 -4.98
N TYR A 164 -7.11 2.47 -6.16
CA TYR A 164 -6.59 1.45 -7.06
C TYR A 164 -6.49 1.99 -8.49
N HIS A 165 -5.59 1.41 -9.29
CA HIS A 165 -5.49 1.73 -10.71
C HIS A 165 -6.59 1.02 -11.49
N THR A 166 -7.23 1.73 -12.43
CA THR A 166 -8.43 1.24 -13.14
C THR A 166 -8.20 0.03 -14.05
N THR A 167 -6.96 -0.21 -14.49
CA THR A 167 -6.61 -1.30 -15.43
C THR A 167 -5.39 -2.13 -15.00
N LEU A 168 -4.50 -1.59 -14.15
CA LEU A 168 -3.32 -2.29 -13.66
C LEU A 168 -3.60 -2.85 -12.25
N PRO A 169 -2.95 -3.95 -11.85
CA PRO A 169 -3.12 -4.53 -10.52
C PRO A 169 -2.35 -3.74 -9.46
N ILE A 170 -2.63 -2.44 -9.32
CA ILE A 170 -1.93 -1.53 -8.41
C ILE A 170 -2.91 -0.92 -7.44
N ARG A 171 -2.53 -0.90 -6.15
CA ARG A 171 -3.32 -0.33 -5.05
C ARG A 171 -2.44 0.42 -4.08
N GLY A 172 -3.03 1.38 -3.40
CA GLY A 172 -2.36 2.11 -2.33
C GLY A 172 -3.30 2.39 -1.18
N VAL A 173 -2.79 2.28 0.05
CA VAL A 173 -3.47 2.67 1.29
C VAL A 173 -2.62 3.65 2.07
N GLN A 174 -3.20 4.78 2.49
CA GLN A 174 -2.50 5.82 3.27
C GLN A 174 -2.37 5.44 4.75
N TYR A 175 -3.27 4.63 5.24
CA TYR A 175 -3.26 4.10 6.61
C TYR A 175 -2.35 2.88 6.74
N HIS A 176 -2.13 2.43 7.97
CA HIS A 176 -1.29 1.29 8.30
C HIS A 176 -2.15 0.05 8.59
N PRO A 177 -2.32 -0.87 7.63
CA PRO A 177 -3.09 -2.10 7.84
C PRO A 177 -2.44 -3.06 8.86
N GLU A 178 -1.12 -2.93 9.08
CA GLU A 178 -0.35 -3.71 10.04
C GLU A 178 -0.45 -3.20 11.48
N SER A 179 -0.99 -1.99 11.67
CA SER A 179 -1.14 -1.40 13.00
C SER A 179 -2.20 -2.13 13.81
N ILE A 180 -1.97 -2.26 15.11
CA ILE A 180 -2.95 -2.80 16.07
C ILE A 180 -4.26 -2.00 16.08
N ILE A 181 -4.23 -0.74 15.70
CA ILE A 181 -5.41 0.13 15.57
C ILE A 181 -6.29 -0.33 14.39
N THR A 182 -5.68 -0.82 13.31
CA THR A 182 -6.39 -1.30 12.13
C THR A 182 -6.81 -2.77 12.31
N ARG A 183 -7.85 -2.99 13.11
CA ARG A 183 -8.25 -4.34 13.56
C ARG A 183 -8.52 -5.33 12.43
N GLN A 184 -8.94 -4.87 11.26
CA GLN A 184 -9.23 -5.69 10.08
C GLN A 184 -8.11 -5.64 9.03
N GLY A 185 -6.97 -5.02 9.34
CA GLY A 185 -5.87 -4.80 8.40
C GLY A 185 -5.25 -6.10 7.88
N ARG A 186 -5.13 -7.13 8.74
CA ARG A 186 -4.73 -8.48 8.32
C ARG A 186 -5.62 -9.01 7.19
N LYS A 187 -6.94 -8.82 7.30
CA LYS A 187 -7.86 -9.26 6.26
C LYS A 187 -7.68 -8.51 4.94
N MET A 188 -7.38 -7.20 5.01
CA MET A 188 -7.09 -6.39 3.83
C MET A 188 -5.85 -6.90 3.11
N ILE A 189 -4.75 -7.14 3.83
CA ILE A 189 -3.51 -7.68 3.26
C ILE A 189 -3.76 -9.08 2.67
N ASN A 190 -4.47 -9.97 3.38
CA ASN A 190 -4.79 -11.30 2.88
C ASN A 190 -5.69 -11.26 1.64
N ASN A 191 -6.63 -10.32 1.55
CA ASN A 191 -7.42 -10.11 0.35
C ASN A 191 -6.54 -9.76 -0.86
N TRP A 192 -5.51 -8.93 -0.66
CA TRP A 192 -4.55 -8.63 -1.71
C TRP A 192 -3.66 -9.82 -2.06
N VAL A 193 -3.11 -10.52 -1.06
CA VAL A 193 -2.22 -11.69 -1.29
C VAL A 193 -2.94 -12.77 -2.10
N ASN A 194 -4.19 -13.05 -1.75
CA ASN A 194 -4.94 -14.19 -2.28
C ASN A 194 -5.65 -13.90 -3.62
N ASN A 195 -5.62 -12.64 -4.07
CA ASN A 195 -6.17 -12.26 -5.36
C ASN A 195 -5.12 -12.47 -6.46
#